data_cb9b7feee2cbe679b7284a083b20fd8f
#
_entry.id   cb9b7feee2cbe679b7284a083b20fd8f
#
_cell.length_a   1.000
_cell.length_b   1.000
_cell.length_c   1.000
_cell.angle_alpha   90.00
_cell.angle_beta   90.00
_cell.angle_gamma   90.00
#
_symmetry.space_group_name_H-M   'P 1'
#
loop_
_entity.id
_entity.type
_entity.pdbx_description
1 polymer ?
#
loop_
_entity_poly.entity_id
_entity_poly.type
_entity_poly.pdbx_seq_one_letter_code
_entity_poly.pdbx_strand_id
1 'polypeptide(L)'
;MGDFNMVKLDLDHVYKMYDNADSYSVTDFNLHIKDREFIVFVGPSGCGKSTTLRMIAGLEDITKGTFKIDGRVVNDEAPKDRDIAMVFQNYALYPHMTVYDNMAFGLKLRKYDKADIDKRVHKAASILGLEEYLQRKPAALSGGQRQRVALGRAIVRDAPIFLMDEPLSNLDAKLRVSMRAQISKLHQDLKTTTIYVTHDQIEAMTMADRIVVMRDGKIQQVGTPQEVYDQPANVFVGGFIGSPAMNFFNVTLKDGKIADENHDFNIKVPEGKLKVLRKKGYDGKKLIFGIRPEDIHTEQAFFEAFPDAVVTATVSVSELLGADAQIYSKVGDTEFVSKVDARDFVQPGDSMKVGFDINKAHFFDPETELTLDEY
;
A
#
# COMPACT_ATOMS: atom_id res chain seq x y z
N MET A 1 17.82 -12.22 -23.81
CA MET A 1 16.79 -12.24 -22.73
C MET A 1 17.55 -11.95 -21.46
N GLY A 2 17.50 -10.71 -20.96
CA GLY A 2 18.15 -10.34 -19.71
C GLY A 2 17.42 -11.02 -18.54
N ASP A 3 18.18 -11.47 -17.57
CA ASP A 3 17.68 -12.15 -16.37
C ASP A 3 16.80 -11.18 -15.56
N PHE A 4 15.48 -11.31 -15.68
CA PHE A 4 14.48 -10.50 -14.94
C PHE A 4 14.53 -10.71 -13.42
N ASN A 5 15.44 -11.54 -12.92
CA ASN A 5 15.63 -11.85 -11.50
C ASN A 5 16.85 -11.15 -10.87
N MET A 6 17.56 -10.30 -11.62
CA MET A 6 18.71 -9.59 -11.07
C MET A 6 18.26 -8.51 -10.09
N VAL A 7 18.85 -8.46 -8.90
CA VAL A 7 18.57 -7.44 -7.89
C VAL A 7 19.11 -6.10 -8.38
N LYS A 8 18.23 -5.11 -8.53
CA LYS A 8 18.55 -3.76 -9.00
C LYS A 8 18.95 -2.85 -7.84
N LEU A 9 18.17 -2.90 -6.75
CA LEU A 9 18.46 -2.16 -5.53
C LEU A 9 18.46 -3.12 -4.34
N ASP A 10 19.46 -2.97 -3.49
CA ASP A 10 19.67 -3.83 -2.34
C ASP A 10 19.89 -2.96 -1.10
N LEU A 11 18.91 -2.94 -0.19
CA LEU A 11 18.97 -2.30 1.12
C LEU A 11 19.20 -3.39 2.15
N ASP A 12 20.33 -3.37 2.82
CA ASP A 12 20.80 -4.38 3.77
C ASP A 12 21.04 -3.73 5.13
N HIS A 13 20.19 -4.08 6.11
CA HIS A 13 20.22 -3.56 7.47
C HIS A 13 20.29 -2.03 7.54
N VAL A 14 19.46 -1.32 6.75
CA VAL A 14 19.48 0.14 6.65
C VAL A 14 18.75 0.78 7.83
N TYR A 15 19.40 1.76 8.45
CA TYR A 15 18.87 2.56 9.56
C TYR A 15 19.01 4.05 9.26
N LYS A 16 18.04 4.84 9.74
CA LYS A 16 18.13 6.31 9.77
C LYS A 16 17.80 6.84 11.15
N MET A 17 18.71 7.62 11.71
CA MET A 17 18.51 8.42 12.91
C MET A 17 18.89 9.86 12.61
N TYR A 18 18.06 10.82 12.98
CA TYR A 18 18.37 12.24 12.86
C TYR A 18 19.15 12.73 14.09
N ASP A 19 20.01 13.73 13.93
CA ASP A 19 20.94 14.19 14.96
C ASP A 19 20.28 14.59 16.30
N ASN A 20 19.03 15.05 16.26
CA ASN A 20 18.27 15.49 17.44
C ASN A 20 17.14 14.52 17.83
N ALA A 21 17.18 13.27 17.36
CA ALA A 21 16.15 12.29 17.65
C ALA A 21 16.63 11.22 18.65
N ASP A 22 15.75 10.84 19.57
CA ASP A 22 16.02 9.78 20.55
C ASP A 22 15.77 8.38 20.00
N SER A 23 15.22 8.27 18.79
CA SER A 23 14.86 7.01 18.14
C SER A 23 15.14 7.01 16.64
N TYR A 24 15.26 5.82 16.07
CA TYR A 24 15.42 5.66 14.63
C TYR A 24 14.10 5.95 13.89
N SER A 25 14.18 6.76 12.84
CA SER A 25 13.07 6.98 11.90
C SER A 25 12.90 5.82 10.91
N VAL A 26 13.96 5.07 10.67
CA VAL A 26 13.96 3.81 9.91
C VAL A 26 14.86 2.83 10.64
N THR A 27 14.36 1.61 10.86
CA THR A 27 15.03 0.60 11.68
C THR A 27 15.07 -0.72 10.92
N ASP A 28 16.28 -1.24 10.75
CA ASP A 28 16.54 -2.57 10.18
C ASP A 28 15.80 -2.84 8.87
N PHE A 29 15.88 -1.87 7.95
CA PHE A 29 15.16 -1.94 6.68
C PHE A 29 15.93 -2.84 5.71
N ASN A 30 15.35 -4.00 5.40
CA ASN A 30 15.90 -5.02 4.52
C ASN A 30 14.98 -5.21 3.32
N LEU A 31 15.46 -4.89 2.10
CA LEU A 31 14.65 -5.00 0.88
C LEU A 31 15.52 -5.20 -0.35
N HIS A 32 15.21 -6.25 -1.11
CA HIS A 32 15.79 -6.49 -2.43
C HIS A 32 14.74 -6.17 -3.50
N ILE A 33 15.05 -5.23 -4.39
CA ILE A 33 14.17 -4.80 -5.48
C ILE A 33 14.76 -5.30 -6.80
N LYS A 34 13.93 -6.00 -7.57
CA LYS A 34 14.33 -6.57 -8.86
C LYS A 34 14.36 -5.49 -9.95
N ASP A 35 15.10 -5.78 -11.04
CA ASP A 35 15.06 -4.91 -12.21
C ASP A 35 13.64 -4.82 -12.78
N ARG A 36 13.22 -3.60 -13.12
CA ARG A 36 11.89 -3.28 -13.68
C ARG A 36 10.71 -3.60 -12.78
N GLU A 37 10.91 -3.73 -11.50
CA GLU A 37 9.86 -3.94 -10.52
C GLU A 37 9.19 -2.62 -10.11
N PHE A 38 7.87 -2.64 -9.95
CA PHE A 38 7.09 -1.55 -9.35
C PHE A 38 6.83 -1.86 -7.87
N ILE A 39 7.59 -1.23 -6.99
CA ILE A 39 7.43 -1.38 -5.55
C ILE A 39 6.69 -0.19 -4.97
N VAL A 40 5.72 -0.46 -4.09
CA VAL A 40 4.98 0.58 -3.37
C VAL A 40 5.25 0.49 -1.88
N PHE A 41 5.74 1.58 -1.28
CA PHE A 41 5.81 1.74 0.17
C PHE A 41 4.50 2.35 0.67
N VAL A 42 3.82 1.67 1.58
CA VAL A 42 2.55 2.10 2.15
C VAL A 42 2.59 2.00 3.68
N GLY A 43 1.85 2.88 4.35
CA GLY A 43 1.78 2.92 5.81
C GLY A 43 1.29 4.27 6.33
N PRO A 44 1.06 4.41 7.63
CA PRO A 44 0.61 5.65 8.25
C PRO A 44 1.58 6.82 8.01
N SER A 45 1.10 8.04 8.22
CA SER A 45 1.97 9.24 8.20
C SER A 45 3.08 9.11 9.26
N GLY A 46 4.30 9.48 8.89
CA GLY A 46 5.45 9.44 9.79
C GLY A 46 6.11 8.07 9.98
N CYS A 47 5.65 6.98 9.31
CA CYS A 47 6.24 5.65 9.47
C CYS A 47 7.58 5.42 8.72
N GLY A 48 8.19 6.45 8.14
CA GLY A 48 9.52 6.36 7.53
C GLY A 48 9.57 6.19 6.00
N LYS A 49 8.44 6.15 5.28
CA LYS A 49 8.37 5.95 3.81
C LYS A 49 9.20 6.97 3.02
N SER A 50 8.87 8.26 3.16
CA SER A 50 9.57 9.33 2.46
C SER A 50 11.03 9.46 2.90
N THR A 51 11.34 9.18 4.17
CA THR A 51 12.71 9.11 4.67
C THR A 51 13.50 8.03 3.94
N THR A 52 12.93 6.81 3.82
CA THR A 52 13.56 5.70 3.07
C THR A 52 13.75 6.06 1.61
N LEU A 53 12.71 6.65 0.98
CA LEU A 53 12.80 7.09 -0.42
C LEU A 53 13.92 8.13 -0.62
N ARG A 54 14.07 9.08 0.32
CA ARG A 54 15.13 10.11 0.27
C ARG A 54 16.52 9.53 0.51
N MET A 55 16.66 8.51 1.36
CA MET A 55 17.92 7.77 1.49
C MET A 55 18.32 7.09 0.18
N ILE A 56 17.38 6.46 -0.51
CA ILE A 56 17.60 5.85 -1.83
C ILE A 56 18.01 6.92 -2.86
N ALA A 57 17.38 8.08 -2.84
CA ALA A 57 17.72 9.21 -3.71
C ALA A 57 19.08 9.87 -3.38
N GLY A 58 19.65 9.60 -2.21
CA GLY A 58 20.85 10.28 -1.69
C GLY A 58 20.59 11.69 -1.17
N LEU A 59 19.32 12.00 -0.86
CA LEU A 59 18.91 13.29 -0.26
C LEU A 59 18.94 13.25 1.27
N GLU A 60 19.06 12.06 1.83
CA GLU A 60 19.25 11.79 3.26
C GLU A 60 20.37 10.76 3.42
N ASP A 61 21.23 10.94 4.41
CA ASP A 61 22.29 9.99 4.71
C ASP A 61 21.76 8.75 5.41
N ILE A 62 22.36 7.61 5.12
CA ILE A 62 22.12 6.35 5.81
C ILE A 62 23.00 6.33 7.08
N THR A 63 22.37 6.14 8.25
CA THR A 63 23.11 6.14 9.54
C THR A 63 23.87 4.82 9.74
N LYS A 64 23.26 3.67 9.37
CA LYS A 64 23.88 2.33 9.42
C LYS A 64 23.33 1.50 8.28
N GLY A 65 24.05 0.43 7.94
CA GLY A 65 23.67 -0.51 6.90
C GLY A 65 24.25 -0.16 5.55
N THR A 66 23.86 -0.91 4.54
CA THR A 66 24.46 -0.81 3.19
C THR A 66 23.35 -0.68 2.15
N PHE A 67 23.51 0.29 1.26
CA PHE A 67 22.64 0.43 0.08
C PHE A 67 23.46 0.24 -1.20
N LYS A 68 22.99 -0.66 -2.08
CA LYS A 68 23.64 -0.96 -3.36
C LYS A 68 22.69 -0.72 -4.53
N ILE A 69 23.25 -0.22 -5.63
CA ILE A 69 22.61 -0.16 -6.95
C ILE A 69 23.46 -1.02 -7.89
N ASP A 70 22.86 -2.01 -8.56
CA ASP A 70 23.55 -2.96 -9.44
C ASP A 70 24.79 -3.60 -8.76
N GLY A 71 24.65 -3.97 -7.46
CA GLY A 71 25.70 -4.55 -6.65
C GLY A 71 26.78 -3.58 -6.15
N ARG A 72 26.76 -2.32 -6.57
CA ARG A 72 27.72 -1.28 -6.17
C ARG A 72 27.19 -0.51 -4.96
N VAL A 73 27.97 -0.38 -3.90
CA VAL A 73 27.63 0.42 -2.72
C VAL A 73 27.58 1.89 -3.11
N VAL A 74 26.48 2.58 -2.73
CA VAL A 74 26.21 3.97 -3.12
C VAL A 74 25.86 4.86 -1.92
N ASN A 75 26.15 4.42 -0.68
CA ASN A 75 25.84 5.19 0.53
C ASN A 75 26.34 6.65 0.44
N ASP A 76 27.58 6.83 0.03
CA ASP A 76 28.24 8.13 -0.01
C ASP A 76 28.18 8.83 -1.39
N GLU A 77 27.44 8.24 -2.35
CA GLU A 77 27.28 8.84 -3.66
C GLU A 77 26.27 9.99 -3.65
N ALA A 78 26.65 11.09 -4.27
CA ALA A 78 25.76 12.24 -4.41
C ALA A 78 24.53 11.90 -5.27
N PRO A 79 23.35 12.54 -5.04
CA PRO A 79 22.11 12.25 -5.78
C PRO A 79 22.24 12.32 -7.30
N LYS A 80 23.08 13.21 -7.82
CA LYS A 80 23.31 13.40 -9.25
C LYS A 80 24.01 12.20 -9.93
N ASP A 81 24.75 11.41 -9.14
CA ASP A 81 25.61 10.32 -9.62
C ASP A 81 24.92 8.94 -9.49
N ARG A 82 23.77 8.86 -8.79
CA ARG A 82 23.01 7.61 -8.60
C ARG A 82 22.13 7.20 -9.79
N ASP A 83 22.05 8.02 -10.83
CA ASP A 83 21.21 7.82 -12.03
C ASP A 83 19.73 7.52 -11.73
N ILE A 84 19.16 8.30 -10.82
CA ILE A 84 17.79 8.22 -10.33
C ILE A 84 17.00 9.44 -10.81
N ALA A 85 15.77 9.25 -11.24
CA ALA A 85 14.80 10.33 -11.45
C ALA A 85 13.80 10.35 -10.29
N MET A 86 13.44 11.53 -9.76
CA MET A 86 12.52 11.67 -8.64
C MET A 86 11.40 12.67 -8.93
N VAL A 87 10.18 12.28 -8.57
CA VAL A 87 8.98 13.11 -8.58
C VAL A 87 8.61 13.40 -7.12
N PHE A 88 8.53 14.69 -6.77
CA PHE A 88 8.23 15.15 -5.41
C PHE A 88 6.72 15.39 -5.22
N GLN A 89 6.24 15.26 -4.01
CA GLN A 89 4.84 15.47 -3.61
C GLN A 89 4.27 16.84 -4.03
N ASN A 90 5.08 17.90 -3.97
CA ASN A 90 4.71 19.27 -4.35
C ASN A 90 5.05 19.61 -5.81
N TYR A 91 5.35 18.57 -6.63
CA TYR A 91 5.76 18.66 -8.03
C TYR A 91 7.08 19.41 -8.26
N ALA A 92 7.50 20.29 -7.38
CA ALA A 92 8.72 21.11 -7.43
C ALA A 92 8.99 21.76 -8.80
N LEU A 93 7.93 22.28 -9.46
CA LEU A 93 8.04 22.96 -10.75
C LEU A 93 8.64 24.37 -10.58
N TYR A 94 9.46 24.78 -11.54
CA TYR A 94 9.98 26.14 -11.60
C TYR A 94 8.91 27.09 -12.13
N PRO A 95 8.32 27.99 -11.31
CA PRO A 95 7.11 28.74 -11.68
C PRO A 95 7.33 29.77 -12.79
N HIS A 96 8.55 30.24 -12.96
CA HIS A 96 8.96 31.22 -13.97
C HIS A 96 9.25 30.60 -15.36
N MET A 97 9.47 29.27 -15.41
CA MET A 97 9.77 28.52 -16.61
C MET A 97 8.50 28.00 -17.29
N THR A 98 8.53 27.84 -18.61
CA THR A 98 7.49 27.14 -19.37
C THR A 98 7.46 25.64 -19.05
N VAL A 99 6.44 24.91 -19.49
CA VAL A 99 6.40 23.43 -19.41
C VAL A 99 7.62 22.85 -20.12
N TYR A 100 7.93 23.31 -21.33
CA TYR A 100 9.10 22.90 -22.08
C TYR A 100 10.39 23.11 -21.28
N ASP A 101 10.60 24.32 -20.75
CA ASP A 101 11.81 24.62 -19.99
C ASP A 101 11.92 23.85 -18.68
N ASN A 102 10.79 23.60 -17.98
CA ASN A 102 10.76 22.73 -16.82
C ASN A 102 11.25 21.32 -17.16
N MET A 103 10.77 20.74 -18.27
CA MET A 103 11.20 19.40 -18.71
C MET A 103 12.65 19.40 -19.19
N ALA A 104 13.06 20.42 -19.95
CA ALA A 104 14.41 20.52 -20.53
C ALA A 104 15.51 20.86 -19.49
N PHE A 105 15.16 21.40 -18.32
CA PHE A 105 16.12 21.99 -17.39
C PHE A 105 17.27 21.05 -17.00
N GLY A 106 16.94 19.83 -16.58
CA GLY A 106 17.94 18.85 -16.16
C GLY A 106 18.88 18.42 -17.29
N LEU A 107 18.37 18.36 -18.53
CA LEU A 107 19.17 18.02 -19.71
C LEU A 107 20.10 19.19 -20.09
N LYS A 108 19.59 20.44 -20.00
CA LYS A 108 20.43 21.67 -20.21
C LYS A 108 21.61 21.74 -19.22
N LEU A 109 21.38 21.44 -17.93
CA LEU A 109 22.45 21.40 -16.93
C LEU A 109 23.51 20.34 -17.22
N ARG A 110 23.11 19.20 -17.80
CA ARG A 110 23.99 18.11 -18.23
C ARG A 110 24.62 18.36 -19.61
N LYS A 111 24.38 19.53 -20.22
CA LYS A 111 24.93 19.95 -21.53
C LYS A 111 24.60 19.01 -22.70
N TYR A 112 23.37 18.44 -22.70
CA TYR A 112 22.86 17.72 -23.87
C TYR A 112 22.69 18.66 -25.07
N ASP A 113 22.83 18.13 -26.28
CA ASP A 113 22.59 18.88 -27.50
C ASP A 113 21.15 19.38 -27.60
N LYS A 114 20.95 20.59 -28.14
CA LYS A 114 19.63 21.20 -28.26
C LYS A 114 18.64 20.34 -29.02
N ALA A 115 19.09 19.66 -30.08
CA ALA A 115 18.24 18.78 -30.88
C ALA A 115 17.82 17.52 -30.11
N ASP A 116 18.70 16.96 -29.28
CA ASP A 116 18.36 15.82 -28.39
C ASP A 116 17.40 16.23 -27.29
N ILE A 117 17.61 17.39 -26.66
CA ILE A 117 16.68 17.97 -25.68
C ILE A 117 15.28 18.11 -26.27
N ASP A 118 15.19 18.71 -27.45
CA ASP A 118 13.92 18.97 -28.16
C ASP A 118 13.19 17.65 -28.46
N LYS A 119 13.90 16.66 -28.99
CA LYS A 119 13.38 15.32 -29.27
C LYS A 119 12.84 14.62 -27.99
N ARG A 120 13.58 14.65 -26.88
CA ARG A 120 13.20 14.02 -25.61
C ARG A 120 12.00 14.72 -24.99
N VAL A 121 11.97 16.07 -25.00
CA VAL A 121 10.86 16.86 -24.45
C VAL A 121 9.57 16.60 -25.23
N HIS A 122 9.61 16.64 -26.57
CA HIS A 122 8.42 16.36 -27.36
C HIS A 122 7.94 14.92 -27.23
N LYS A 123 8.86 13.94 -27.17
CA LYS A 123 8.50 12.54 -26.90
C LYS A 123 7.78 12.40 -25.53
N ALA A 124 8.31 13.00 -24.48
CA ALA A 124 7.70 12.95 -23.16
C ALA A 124 6.36 13.72 -23.13
N ALA A 125 6.28 14.85 -23.79
CA ALA A 125 5.03 15.63 -23.92
C ALA A 125 3.95 14.82 -24.63
N SER A 126 4.28 14.10 -25.70
CA SER A 126 3.34 13.25 -26.43
C SER A 126 2.83 12.09 -25.56
N ILE A 127 3.71 11.40 -24.83
CA ILE A 127 3.31 10.33 -23.88
C ILE A 127 2.32 10.84 -22.83
N LEU A 128 2.50 12.10 -22.38
CA LEU A 128 1.74 12.70 -21.28
C LEU A 128 0.56 13.58 -21.73
N GLY A 129 0.36 13.76 -23.06
CA GLY A 129 -0.67 14.66 -23.61
C GLY A 129 -0.44 16.12 -23.20
N LEU A 130 0.81 16.60 -23.28
CA LEU A 130 1.22 17.95 -22.89
C LEU A 130 1.67 18.82 -24.06
N GLU A 131 1.55 18.36 -25.31
CA GLU A 131 2.08 19.05 -26.51
C GLU A 131 1.53 20.47 -26.65
N GLU A 132 0.24 20.67 -26.45
CA GLU A 132 -0.43 21.98 -26.53
C GLU A 132 -0.06 22.92 -25.37
N TYR A 133 0.55 22.38 -24.30
CA TYR A 133 0.86 23.13 -23.08
C TYR A 133 2.33 23.52 -22.97
N LEU A 134 3.21 23.08 -23.88
CA LEU A 134 4.66 23.24 -23.80
C LEU A 134 5.11 24.69 -23.57
N GLN A 135 4.41 25.66 -24.11
CA GLN A 135 4.72 27.09 -23.95
C GLN A 135 4.03 27.76 -22.76
N ARG A 136 3.18 27.05 -22.01
CA ARG A 136 2.51 27.60 -20.83
C ARG A 136 3.41 27.54 -19.60
N LYS A 137 3.15 28.42 -18.65
CA LYS A 137 3.77 28.39 -17.31
C LYS A 137 2.92 27.58 -16.31
N PRO A 138 3.49 27.04 -15.24
CA PRO A 138 2.77 26.25 -14.22
C PRO A 138 1.51 26.91 -13.65
N ALA A 139 1.48 28.24 -13.51
CA ALA A 139 0.33 28.98 -13.02
C ALA A 139 -0.92 28.87 -13.95
N ALA A 140 -0.74 28.59 -15.23
CA ALA A 140 -1.81 28.42 -16.23
C ALA A 140 -2.22 26.95 -16.41
N LEU A 141 -1.85 26.06 -15.51
CA LEU A 141 -2.11 24.62 -15.58
C LEU A 141 -3.02 24.15 -14.45
N SER A 142 -3.84 23.13 -14.73
CA SER A 142 -4.57 22.39 -13.69
C SER A 142 -3.60 21.54 -12.82
N GLY A 143 -4.10 21.04 -11.66
CA GLY A 143 -3.31 20.16 -10.79
C GLY A 143 -2.74 18.95 -11.52
N GLY A 144 -3.56 18.23 -12.29
CA GLY A 144 -3.12 17.08 -13.07
C GLY A 144 -2.16 17.41 -14.21
N GLN A 145 -2.30 18.59 -14.82
CA GLN A 145 -1.33 19.06 -15.82
C GLN A 145 0.02 19.34 -15.16
N ARG A 146 0.05 20.03 -14.00
CA ARG A 146 1.29 20.25 -13.24
C ARG A 146 1.97 18.95 -12.87
N GLN A 147 1.20 17.96 -12.42
CA GLN A 147 1.74 16.63 -12.10
C GLN A 147 2.35 15.95 -13.34
N ARG A 148 1.64 15.97 -14.49
CA ARG A 148 2.19 15.42 -15.74
C ARG A 148 3.48 16.13 -16.14
N VAL A 149 3.61 17.42 -15.92
CA VAL A 149 4.89 18.14 -16.15
C VAL A 149 5.99 17.62 -15.22
N ALA A 150 5.70 17.34 -13.95
CA ALA A 150 6.68 16.77 -13.01
C ALA A 150 7.11 15.36 -13.45
N LEU A 151 6.17 14.52 -13.90
CA LEU A 151 6.48 13.22 -14.52
C LEU A 151 7.33 13.39 -15.78
N GLY A 152 7.00 14.35 -16.64
CA GLY A 152 7.76 14.67 -17.83
C GLY A 152 9.21 15.03 -17.55
N ARG A 153 9.47 15.81 -16.49
CA ARG A 153 10.85 16.12 -16.03
C ARG A 153 11.64 14.85 -15.67
N ALA A 154 10.96 13.85 -15.09
CA ALA A 154 11.59 12.59 -14.76
C ALA A 154 11.83 11.73 -16.00
N ILE A 155 10.85 11.64 -16.91
CA ILE A 155 10.90 10.84 -18.15
C ILE A 155 12.01 11.29 -19.10
N VAL A 156 12.15 12.60 -19.32
CA VAL A 156 13.16 13.13 -20.27
C VAL A 156 14.59 12.76 -19.88
N ARG A 157 14.81 12.42 -18.60
CA ARG A 157 16.12 12.02 -18.08
C ARG A 157 16.50 10.61 -18.52
N ASP A 158 15.52 9.75 -18.83
CA ASP A 158 15.71 8.36 -19.23
C ASP A 158 16.51 7.54 -18.18
N ALA A 159 16.20 7.78 -16.91
CA ALA A 159 16.86 7.11 -15.80
C ALA A 159 16.31 5.68 -15.60
N PRO A 160 17.16 4.69 -15.24
CA PRO A 160 16.72 3.31 -15.00
C PRO A 160 15.89 3.15 -13.74
N ILE A 161 15.95 4.11 -12.79
CA ILE A 161 15.26 4.07 -11.50
C ILE A 161 14.40 5.34 -11.35
N PHE A 162 13.12 5.13 -11.04
CA PHE A 162 12.14 6.18 -10.77
C PHE A 162 11.70 6.15 -9.32
N LEU A 163 11.77 7.28 -8.65
CA LEU A 163 11.25 7.48 -7.29
C LEU A 163 10.07 8.45 -7.32
N MET A 164 8.97 8.11 -6.66
CA MET A 164 7.78 8.95 -6.60
C MET A 164 7.31 9.10 -5.15
N ASP A 165 7.40 10.32 -4.61
CA ASP A 165 7.01 10.65 -3.23
C ASP A 165 5.59 11.22 -3.22
N GLU A 166 4.58 10.42 -2.91
CA GLU A 166 3.15 10.76 -2.86
C GLU A 166 2.64 11.60 -4.04
N PRO A 167 2.91 11.21 -5.30
CA PRO A 167 2.69 12.09 -6.44
C PRO A 167 1.21 12.41 -6.69
N LEU A 168 0.25 11.62 -6.17
CA LEU A 168 -1.18 11.78 -6.40
C LEU A 168 -1.93 12.44 -5.22
N SER A 169 -1.27 12.71 -4.11
CA SER A 169 -1.91 13.18 -2.86
C SER A 169 -2.68 14.48 -3.01
N ASN A 170 -2.23 15.38 -3.90
CA ASN A 170 -2.82 16.70 -4.11
C ASN A 170 -3.89 16.75 -5.23
N LEU A 171 -4.38 15.60 -5.71
CA LEU A 171 -5.37 15.50 -6.76
C LEU A 171 -6.77 15.13 -6.23
N ASP A 172 -7.80 15.59 -6.93
CA ASP A 172 -9.18 15.12 -6.69
C ASP A 172 -9.34 13.64 -7.06
N ALA A 173 -10.39 12.99 -6.52
CA ALA A 173 -10.62 11.55 -6.65
C ALA A 173 -10.71 11.09 -8.12
N LYS A 174 -11.43 11.82 -8.99
CA LYS A 174 -11.61 11.47 -10.40
C LYS A 174 -10.28 11.52 -11.16
N LEU A 175 -9.51 12.57 -10.93
CA LEU A 175 -8.22 12.76 -11.57
C LEU A 175 -7.20 11.74 -11.07
N ARG A 176 -7.24 11.39 -9.76
CA ARG A 176 -6.37 10.36 -9.17
C ARG A 176 -6.56 9.00 -9.85
N VAL A 177 -7.80 8.57 -10.12
CA VAL A 177 -8.10 7.33 -10.85
C VAL A 177 -7.45 7.34 -12.25
N SER A 178 -7.64 8.42 -13.00
CA SER A 178 -7.03 8.57 -14.34
C SER A 178 -5.51 8.55 -14.29
N MET A 179 -4.91 9.24 -13.31
CA MET A 179 -3.45 9.32 -13.19
C MET A 179 -2.80 8.01 -12.75
N ARG A 180 -3.46 7.20 -11.90
CA ARG A 180 -2.99 5.85 -11.58
C ARG A 180 -2.82 5.00 -12.83
N ALA A 181 -3.85 4.96 -13.68
CA ALA A 181 -3.80 4.21 -14.93
C ALA A 181 -2.66 4.71 -15.86
N GLN A 182 -2.43 6.04 -15.91
CA GLN A 182 -1.34 6.62 -16.68
C GLN A 182 0.04 6.26 -16.14
N ILE A 183 0.23 6.28 -14.80
CA ILE A 183 1.51 5.89 -14.18
C ILE A 183 1.80 4.41 -14.40
N SER A 184 0.81 3.52 -14.24
CA SER A 184 0.97 2.08 -14.49
C SER A 184 1.35 1.82 -15.96
N LYS A 185 0.68 2.47 -16.91
CA LYS A 185 1.03 2.38 -18.34
C LYS A 185 2.44 2.91 -18.61
N LEU A 186 2.78 4.05 -18.02
CA LEU A 186 4.11 4.66 -18.18
C LEU A 186 5.23 3.71 -17.70
N HIS A 187 5.04 3.07 -16.55
CA HIS A 187 5.99 2.08 -16.03
C HIS A 187 6.18 0.91 -17.02
N GLN A 188 5.09 0.36 -17.57
CA GLN A 188 5.14 -0.71 -18.56
C GLN A 188 5.88 -0.29 -19.84
N ASP A 189 5.64 0.95 -20.31
CA ASP A 189 6.26 1.48 -21.53
C ASP A 189 7.75 1.79 -21.34
N LEU A 190 8.15 2.33 -20.19
CA LEU A 190 9.54 2.71 -19.88
C LEU A 190 10.39 1.54 -19.39
N LYS A 191 9.78 0.50 -18.82
CA LYS A 191 10.46 -0.68 -18.23
C LYS A 191 11.52 -0.29 -17.21
N THR A 192 11.23 0.68 -16.35
CA THR A 192 12.12 1.20 -15.31
C THR A 192 11.82 0.55 -13.97
N THR A 193 12.80 0.46 -13.08
CA THR A 193 12.54 0.09 -11.68
C THR A 193 11.91 1.28 -10.98
N THR A 194 10.72 1.09 -10.37
CA THR A 194 9.95 2.18 -9.77
C THR A 194 9.71 1.94 -8.29
N ILE A 195 10.02 2.95 -7.46
CA ILE A 195 9.63 2.98 -6.05
C ILE A 195 8.64 4.13 -5.86
N TYR A 196 7.48 3.78 -5.39
CA TYR A 196 6.35 4.68 -5.21
C TYR A 196 5.95 4.72 -3.73
N VAL A 197 5.83 5.91 -3.17
CA VAL A 197 5.36 6.14 -1.80
C VAL A 197 3.94 6.64 -1.84
N THR A 198 3.08 6.07 -1.02
CA THR A 198 1.71 6.53 -0.83
C THR A 198 1.19 6.20 0.57
N HIS A 199 0.12 6.88 0.99
CA HIS A 199 -0.72 6.48 2.11
C HIS A 199 -2.07 5.89 1.64
N ASP A 200 -2.33 5.87 0.33
CA ASP A 200 -3.55 5.34 -0.29
C ASP A 200 -3.37 3.85 -0.63
N GLN A 201 -4.13 3.00 0.05
CA GLN A 201 -4.09 1.55 -0.16
C GLN A 201 -4.54 1.15 -1.57
N ILE A 202 -5.50 1.90 -2.17
CA ILE A 202 -5.99 1.59 -3.52
C ILE A 202 -4.88 1.81 -4.55
N GLU A 203 -4.05 2.84 -4.35
CA GLU A 203 -2.86 3.06 -5.18
C GLU A 203 -1.89 1.87 -5.05
N ALA A 204 -1.59 1.45 -3.83
CA ALA A 204 -0.71 0.31 -3.57
C ALA A 204 -1.25 -0.99 -4.19
N MET A 205 -2.52 -1.32 -3.92
CA MET A 205 -3.14 -2.55 -4.40
C MET A 205 -3.27 -2.65 -5.92
N THR A 206 -3.40 -1.48 -6.62
CA THR A 206 -3.66 -1.46 -8.08
C THR A 206 -2.43 -1.30 -8.95
N MET A 207 -1.32 -0.77 -8.41
CA MET A 207 -0.14 -0.46 -9.22
C MET A 207 1.08 -1.31 -8.90
N ALA A 208 1.17 -1.89 -7.69
CA ALA A 208 2.37 -2.57 -7.23
C ALA A 208 2.53 -3.98 -7.80
N ASP A 209 3.78 -4.35 -8.14
CA ASP A 209 4.19 -5.75 -8.22
C ASP A 209 4.34 -6.33 -6.81
N ARG A 210 4.98 -5.56 -5.90
CA ARG A 210 5.01 -5.85 -4.45
C ARG A 210 4.76 -4.58 -3.63
N ILE A 211 4.08 -4.78 -2.52
CA ILE A 211 3.81 -3.76 -1.49
C ILE A 211 4.78 -3.99 -0.32
N VAL A 212 5.33 -2.91 0.19
CA VAL A 212 6.07 -2.86 1.46
C VAL A 212 5.20 -2.11 2.46
N VAL A 213 4.59 -2.83 3.38
CA VAL A 213 3.80 -2.24 4.47
C VAL A 213 4.72 -1.83 5.59
N MET A 214 4.68 -0.55 5.96
CA MET A 214 5.56 0.04 6.98
C MET A 214 4.79 0.58 8.18
N ARG A 215 5.35 0.38 9.38
CA ARG A 215 4.88 0.97 10.64
C ARG A 215 6.08 1.29 11.52
N ASP A 216 6.11 2.48 12.11
CA ASP A 216 7.10 2.90 13.12
C ASP A 216 8.57 2.65 12.68
N GLY A 217 8.88 3.02 11.43
CA GLY A 217 10.21 2.86 10.84
C GLY A 217 10.59 1.43 10.44
N LYS A 218 9.69 0.45 10.55
CA LYS A 218 9.96 -0.96 10.27
C LYS A 218 9.06 -1.50 9.15
N ILE A 219 9.59 -2.45 8.40
CA ILE A 219 8.78 -3.28 7.49
C ILE A 219 7.94 -4.23 8.34
N GLN A 220 6.64 -4.26 8.07
CA GLN A 220 5.69 -5.19 8.67
C GLN A 220 5.47 -6.41 7.78
N GLN A 221 5.38 -6.18 6.48
CA GLN A 221 5.24 -7.24 5.47
C GLN A 221 5.70 -6.73 4.10
N VAL A 222 6.25 -7.64 3.30
CA VAL A 222 6.52 -7.44 1.87
C VAL A 222 5.86 -8.59 1.11
N GLY A 223 5.06 -8.28 0.10
CA GLY A 223 4.37 -9.29 -0.72
C GLY A 223 3.67 -8.66 -1.91
N THR A 224 3.15 -9.49 -2.80
CA THR A 224 2.23 -9.03 -3.85
C THR A 224 0.97 -8.42 -3.21
N PRO A 225 0.20 -7.58 -3.92
CA PRO A 225 -1.06 -7.06 -3.40
C PRO A 225 -1.98 -8.15 -2.84
N GLN A 226 -2.11 -9.27 -3.56
CA GLN A 226 -2.94 -10.40 -3.14
C GLN A 226 -2.41 -11.07 -1.87
N GLU A 227 -1.10 -11.34 -1.77
CA GLU A 227 -0.49 -11.93 -0.56
C GLU A 227 -0.69 -11.05 0.67
N VAL A 228 -0.48 -9.73 0.56
CA VAL A 228 -0.65 -8.80 1.68
C VAL A 228 -2.11 -8.72 2.14
N TYR A 229 -3.06 -8.85 1.20
CA TYR A 229 -4.50 -8.85 1.49
C TYR A 229 -4.98 -10.17 2.11
N ASP A 230 -4.63 -11.31 1.48
CA ASP A 230 -5.14 -12.63 1.84
C ASP A 230 -4.35 -13.29 2.99
N GLN A 231 -3.10 -12.86 3.22
CA GLN A 231 -2.18 -13.50 4.15
C GLN A 231 -1.49 -12.45 5.03
N PRO A 232 -2.23 -11.65 5.82
CA PRO A 232 -1.63 -10.61 6.65
C PRO A 232 -0.72 -11.21 7.71
N ALA A 233 0.53 -10.72 7.77
CA ALA A 233 1.53 -11.22 8.71
C ALA A 233 1.21 -10.90 10.18
N ASN A 234 0.40 -9.87 10.43
CA ASN A 234 0.02 -9.45 11.77
C ASN A 234 -1.30 -8.64 11.76
N VAL A 235 -1.81 -8.35 12.94
CA VAL A 235 -3.05 -7.56 13.15
C VAL A 235 -2.96 -6.19 12.47
N PHE A 236 -1.79 -5.53 12.54
CA PHE A 236 -1.62 -4.23 11.91
C PHE A 236 -1.82 -4.30 10.39
N VAL A 237 -1.21 -5.26 9.71
CA VAL A 237 -1.36 -5.41 8.24
C VAL A 237 -2.82 -5.71 7.88
N GLY A 238 -3.48 -6.63 8.59
CA GLY A 238 -4.90 -6.95 8.39
C GLY A 238 -5.82 -5.74 8.58
N GLY A 239 -5.56 -4.92 9.60
CA GLY A 239 -6.33 -3.72 9.89
C GLY A 239 -5.96 -2.50 9.03
N PHE A 240 -4.76 -2.49 8.43
CA PHE A 240 -4.33 -1.38 7.59
C PHE A 240 -4.71 -1.60 6.11
N ILE A 241 -4.65 -2.83 5.61
CA ILE A 241 -4.96 -3.17 4.21
C ILE A 241 -6.41 -3.65 4.09
N GLY A 242 -7.17 -2.97 3.25
CA GLY A 242 -8.59 -3.21 3.01
C GLY A 242 -9.46 -2.00 3.34
N SER A 243 -10.55 -1.80 2.59
CA SER A 243 -11.52 -0.72 2.81
C SER A 243 -12.95 -1.26 2.58
N PRO A 244 -13.68 -1.53 3.70
CA PRO A 244 -13.30 -1.38 5.10
C PRO A 244 -12.14 -2.30 5.54
N ALA A 245 -11.54 -1.98 6.69
CA ALA A 245 -10.49 -2.80 7.30
C ALA A 245 -11.03 -4.15 7.81
N MET A 246 -10.12 -5.10 8.09
CA MET A 246 -10.47 -6.36 8.75
C MET A 246 -11.09 -6.11 10.13
N ASN A 247 -12.13 -6.86 10.45
CA ASN A 247 -12.72 -6.89 11.79
C ASN A 247 -11.90 -7.79 12.71
N PHE A 248 -11.75 -7.40 13.98
CA PHE A 248 -11.04 -8.17 14.99
C PHE A 248 -11.91 -8.43 16.22
N PHE A 249 -11.91 -9.68 16.68
CA PHE A 249 -12.62 -10.12 17.88
C PHE A 249 -11.64 -10.78 18.85
N ASN A 250 -11.69 -10.38 20.11
CA ASN A 250 -10.98 -11.08 21.17
C ASN A 250 -11.80 -12.28 21.59
N VAL A 251 -11.28 -13.48 21.37
CA VAL A 251 -12.00 -14.73 21.61
C VAL A 251 -11.13 -15.75 22.34
N THR A 252 -11.78 -16.74 22.93
CA THR A 252 -11.11 -17.91 23.52
C THR A 252 -11.45 -19.15 22.71
N LEU A 253 -10.43 -19.92 22.31
CA LEU A 253 -10.62 -21.20 21.65
C LEU A 253 -10.83 -22.29 22.72
N LYS A 254 -12.00 -22.93 22.71
CA LYS A 254 -12.31 -24.05 23.62
C LYS A 254 -13.25 -25.04 22.93
N ASP A 255 -12.97 -26.32 23.09
CA ASP A 255 -13.80 -27.42 22.55
C ASP A 255 -14.10 -27.30 21.04
N GLY A 256 -13.14 -26.77 20.27
CA GLY A 256 -13.26 -26.56 18.82
C GLY A 256 -14.11 -25.36 18.41
N LYS A 257 -14.46 -24.50 19.33
CA LYS A 257 -15.20 -23.25 19.11
C LYS A 257 -14.40 -22.05 19.59
N ILE A 258 -14.64 -20.91 18.94
CA ILE A 258 -14.18 -19.59 19.40
C ILE A 258 -15.38 -18.85 20.00
N ALA A 259 -15.19 -18.26 21.18
CA ALA A 259 -16.24 -17.50 21.85
C ALA A 259 -15.64 -16.26 22.55
N ASP A 260 -16.42 -15.18 22.62
CA ASP A 260 -16.16 -14.05 23.50
C ASP A 260 -16.45 -14.40 24.98
N GLU A 261 -16.16 -13.49 25.88
CA GLU A 261 -16.31 -13.76 27.35
C GLU A 261 -17.75 -14.03 27.76
N ASN A 262 -18.74 -13.44 27.08
CA ASN A 262 -20.17 -13.56 27.38
C ASN A 262 -20.86 -14.67 26.58
N HIS A 263 -20.17 -15.32 25.65
CA HIS A 263 -20.70 -16.28 24.69
C HIS A 263 -21.78 -15.74 23.73
N ASP A 264 -21.85 -14.42 23.56
CA ASP A 264 -22.72 -13.78 22.55
C ASP A 264 -22.21 -14.06 21.14
N PHE A 265 -20.89 -14.19 21.00
CA PHE A 265 -20.19 -14.68 19.82
C PHE A 265 -19.66 -16.08 20.11
N ASN A 266 -20.21 -17.10 19.44
CA ASN A 266 -19.82 -18.51 19.69
C ASN A 266 -19.89 -19.30 18.38
N ILE A 267 -18.75 -19.52 17.74
CA ILE A 267 -18.66 -20.06 16.38
C ILE A 267 -17.72 -21.27 16.35
N LYS A 268 -18.11 -22.31 15.60
CA LYS A 268 -17.29 -23.51 15.38
C LYS A 268 -16.16 -23.25 14.41
N VAL A 269 -14.94 -23.65 14.79
CA VAL A 269 -13.75 -23.54 13.94
C VAL A 269 -13.64 -24.76 13.02
N PRO A 270 -13.47 -24.58 11.70
CA PRO A 270 -13.24 -25.69 10.76
C PRO A 270 -12.01 -26.53 11.15
N GLU A 271 -12.08 -27.83 10.93
CA GLU A 271 -11.08 -28.80 11.39
C GLU A 271 -9.66 -28.49 10.90
N GLY A 272 -9.53 -27.98 9.66
CA GLY A 272 -8.24 -27.59 9.10
C GLY A 272 -7.52 -26.51 9.93
N LYS A 273 -8.23 -25.41 10.24
CA LYS A 273 -7.70 -24.32 11.08
C LYS A 273 -7.55 -24.75 12.54
N LEU A 274 -8.48 -25.52 13.06
CA LEU A 274 -8.43 -26.04 14.43
C LEU A 274 -7.17 -26.88 14.68
N LYS A 275 -6.80 -27.74 13.71
CA LYS A 275 -5.57 -28.54 13.78
C LYS A 275 -4.32 -27.67 13.89
N VAL A 276 -4.23 -26.59 13.13
CA VAL A 276 -3.11 -25.64 13.19
C VAL A 276 -3.05 -24.95 14.55
N LEU A 277 -4.18 -24.43 15.04
CA LEU A 277 -4.26 -23.76 16.33
C LEU A 277 -3.89 -24.68 17.51
N ARG A 278 -4.36 -25.95 17.48
CA ARG A 278 -4.00 -26.96 18.47
C ARG A 278 -2.51 -27.32 18.43
N LYS A 279 -1.95 -27.49 17.24
CA LYS A 279 -0.52 -27.75 17.03
C LYS A 279 0.35 -26.61 17.64
N LYS A 280 -0.13 -25.36 17.53
CA LYS A 280 0.52 -24.18 18.12
C LYS A 280 0.20 -23.97 19.61
N GLY A 281 -0.61 -24.85 20.20
CA GLY A 281 -0.91 -24.84 21.65
C GLY A 281 -1.91 -23.79 22.10
N TYR A 282 -2.86 -23.39 21.22
CA TYR A 282 -3.89 -22.37 21.52
C TYR A 282 -5.21 -22.96 22.04
N ASP A 283 -5.35 -24.28 22.18
CA ASP A 283 -6.54 -24.88 22.78
C ASP A 283 -6.67 -24.43 24.26
N GLY A 284 -7.79 -23.87 24.63
CA GLY A 284 -8.06 -23.25 25.92
C GLY A 284 -7.48 -21.84 26.11
N LYS A 285 -6.91 -21.20 25.07
CA LYS A 285 -6.27 -19.88 25.18
C LYS A 285 -7.04 -18.78 24.45
N LYS A 286 -6.77 -17.53 24.86
CA LYS A 286 -7.21 -16.33 24.15
C LYS A 286 -6.45 -16.19 22.84
N LEU A 287 -7.12 -15.67 21.82
CA LEU A 287 -6.56 -15.30 20.51
C LEU A 287 -7.38 -14.16 19.89
N ILE A 288 -6.82 -13.52 18.88
CA ILE A 288 -7.53 -12.53 18.07
C ILE A 288 -8.04 -13.24 16.81
N PHE A 289 -9.35 -13.19 16.59
CA PHE A 289 -10.02 -13.65 15.39
C PHE A 289 -10.22 -12.48 14.45
N GLY A 290 -9.68 -12.56 13.23
CA GLY A 290 -9.79 -11.55 12.19
C GLY A 290 -10.63 -12.05 11.02
N ILE A 291 -11.54 -11.20 10.49
CA ILE A 291 -12.34 -11.52 9.31
C ILE A 291 -12.59 -10.28 8.46
N ARG A 292 -12.53 -10.43 7.15
CA ARG A 292 -12.82 -9.35 6.22
C ARG A 292 -14.31 -9.01 6.19
N PRO A 293 -14.70 -7.73 5.97
CA PRO A 293 -16.10 -7.33 5.90
C PRO A 293 -16.93 -8.06 4.83
N GLU A 294 -16.32 -8.39 3.70
CA GLU A 294 -16.93 -9.12 2.59
C GLU A 294 -17.10 -10.63 2.83
N ASP A 295 -16.42 -11.18 3.85
CA ASP A 295 -16.54 -12.60 4.27
C ASP A 295 -17.56 -12.76 5.41
N ILE A 296 -18.36 -11.73 5.68
CA ILE A 296 -19.50 -11.73 6.59
C ILE A 296 -20.78 -11.69 5.73
N HIS A 297 -21.55 -12.76 5.80
CA HIS A 297 -22.69 -13.05 4.93
C HIS A 297 -24.02 -12.75 5.59
N THR A 298 -25.00 -12.32 4.79
CA THR A 298 -26.40 -12.06 5.21
C THR A 298 -27.41 -12.96 4.48
N GLU A 299 -26.94 -13.78 3.55
CA GLU A 299 -27.77 -14.60 2.70
C GLU A 299 -28.27 -15.86 3.42
N GLN A 300 -29.55 -16.17 3.26
CA GLN A 300 -30.19 -17.36 3.85
C GLN A 300 -29.50 -18.66 3.43
N ALA A 301 -29.01 -18.76 2.18
CA ALA A 301 -28.29 -19.91 1.70
C ALA A 301 -26.99 -20.20 2.46
N PHE A 302 -26.28 -19.13 2.91
CA PHE A 302 -25.11 -19.29 3.76
C PHE A 302 -25.49 -19.83 5.14
N PHE A 303 -26.55 -19.31 5.74
CA PHE A 303 -27.02 -19.75 7.07
C PHE A 303 -27.42 -21.21 7.09
N GLU A 304 -28.03 -21.69 6.02
CA GLU A 304 -28.44 -23.12 5.86
C GLU A 304 -27.20 -24.01 5.68
N ALA A 305 -26.18 -23.55 4.94
CA ALA A 305 -24.96 -24.31 4.70
C ALA A 305 -24.03 -24.35 5.94
N PHE A 306 -24.00 -23.26 6.72
CA PHE A 306 -23.08 -23.07 7.86
C PHE A 306 -23.79 -22.60 9.13
N PRO A 307 -24.74 -23.36 9.68
CA PRO A 307 -25.56 -22.93 10.83
C PRO A 307 -24.74 -22.68 12.10
N ASP A 308 -23.58 -23.35 12.26
CA ASP A 308 -22.66 -23.18 13.40
C ASP A 308 -21.76 -21.92 13.28
N ALA A 309 -21.89 -21.15 12.21
CA ALA A 309 -21.15 -19.92 11.94
C ALA A 309 -22.04 -18.66 11.95
N VAL A 310 -23.30 -18.79 12.41
CA VAL A 310 -24.30 -17.70 12.38
C VAL A 310 -24.48 -17.14 13.81
N VAL A 311 -24.47 -15.81 13.91
CA VAL A 311 -24.80 -15.08 15.13
C VAL A 311 -25.88 -14.04 14.86
N THR A 312 -26.54 -13.55 15.91
CA THR A 312 -27.45 -12.41 15.82
C THR A 312 -26.74 -11.17 16.32
N ALA A 313 -26.73 -10.13 15.51
CA ALA A 313 -26.12 -8.84 15.81
C ALA A 313 -27.16 -7.72 15.80
N THR A 314 -26.89 -6.64 16.53
CA THR A 314 -27.68 -5.42 16.48
C THR A 314 -27.02 -4.41 15.57
N VAL A 315 -27.77 -3.85 14.61
CA VAL A 315 -27.26 -2.85 13.66
C VAL A 315 -27.16 -1.49 14.36
N SER A 316 -25.98 -0.89 14.29
CA SER A 316 -25.70 0.46 14.83
C SER A 316 -25.84 1.53 13.76
N VAL A 317 -25.26 1.30 12.57
CA VAL A 317 -25.27 2.24 11.44
C VAL A 317 -25.33 1.45 10.13
N SER A 318 -25.99 1.99 9.12
CA SER A 318 -26.01 1.43 7.77
C SER A 318 -25.73 2.53 6.74
N GLU A 319 -24.73 2.30 5.89
CA GLU A 319 -24.29 3.22 4.84
C GLU A 319 -24.52 2.60 3.47
N LEU A 320 -25.36 3.23 2.65
CA LEU A 320 -25.57 2.82 1.26
C LEU A 320 -24.53 3.47 0.35
N LEU A 321 -23.76 2.66 -0.35
CA LEU A 321 -22.69 3.09 -1.26
C LEU A 321 -23.01 2.82 -2.75
N GLY A 322 -24.29 2.73 -3.07
CA GLY A 322 -24.79 2.44 -4.41
C GLY A 322 -25.11 0.96 -4.60
N ALA A 323 -24.20 0.17 -5.13
CA ALA A 323 -24.39 -1.26 -5.31
C ALA A 323 -24.17 -2.07 -4.02
N ASP A 324 -23.34 -1.56 -3.13
CA ASP A 324 -22.97 -2.17 -1.85
C ASP A 324 -23.55 -1.37 -0.68
N ALA A 325 -23.69 -2.01 0.48
CA ALA A 325 -23.92 -1.37 1.77
C ALA A 325 -22.84 -1.78 2.77
N GLN A 326 -22.46 -0.85 3.65
CA GLN A 326 -21.65 -1.14 4.84
C GLN A 326 -22.57 -1.10 6.05
N ILE A 327 -22.66 -2.21 6.78
CA ILE A 327 -23.50 -2.33 7.96
C ILE A 327 -22.59 -2.50 9.17
N TYR A 328 -22.59 -1.49 10.03
CA TYR A 328 -21.92 -1.49 11.32
C TYR A 328 -22.84 -2.13 12.34
N SER A 329 -22.40 -3.20 12.93
CA SER A 329 -23.20 -4.02 13.84
C SER A 329 -22.42 -4.34 15.11
N LYS A 330 -23.13 -4.74 16.15
CA LYS A 330 -22.56 -5.14 17.43
C LYS A 330 -23.03 -6.53 17.82
N VAL A 331 -22.09 -7.36 18.28
CA VAL A 331 -22.37 -8.65 18.96
C VAL A 331 -21.61 -8.66 20.27
N GLY A 332 -22.32 -8.88 21.38
CA GLY A 332 -21.75 -8.64 22.71
C GLY A 332 -21.21 -7.21 22.84
N ASP A 333 -19.94 -7.06 23.19
CA ASP A 333 -19.26 -5.77 23.28
C ASP A 333 -18.44 -5.41 22.05
N THR A 334 -18.39 -6.27 21.04
CA THR A 334 -17.57 -6.07 19.84
C THR A 334 -18.39 -5.47 18.70
N GLU A 335 -17.90 -4.34 18.18
CA GLU A 335 -18.39 -3.73 16.95
C GLU A 335 -17.64 -4.30 15.75
N PHE A 336 -18.36 -4.48 14.65
CA PHE A 336 -17.79 -4.94 13.38
C PHE A 336 -18.54 -4.35 12.20
N VAL A 337 -17.95 -4.38 11.02
CA VAL A 337 -18.56 -3.94 9.76
C VAL A 337 -18.69 -5.11 8.80
N SER A 338 -19.84 -5.28 8.19
CA SER A 338 -20.06 -6.19 7.06
C SER A 338 -20.27 -5.39 5.78
N LYS A 339 -19.72 -5.90 4.67
CA LYS A 339 -19.94 -5.37 3.34
C LYS A 339 -20.89 -6.29 2.59
N VAL A 340 -22.09 -5.82 2.32
CA VAL A 340 -23.19 -6.63 1.75
C VAL A 340 -23.76 -5.97 0.49
N ASP A 341 -24.60 -6.69 -0.25
CA ASP A 341 -25.36 -6.09 -1.35
C ASP A 341 -26.33 -5.02 -0.82
N ALA A 342 -26.53 -3.94 -1.56
CA ALA A 342 -27.44 -2.86 -1.16
C ALA A 342 -28.88 -3.30 -0.92
N ARG A 343 -29.29 -4.47 -1.47
CA ARG A 343 -30.62 -5.07 -1.24
C ARG A 343 -30.78 -5.65 0.16
N ASP A 344 -29.69 -5.98 0.83
CA ASP A 344 -29.65 -6.52 2.19
C ASP A 344 -29.52 -5.43 3.25
N PHE A 345 -29.86 -4.19 2.88
CA PHE A 345 -29.84 -3.03 3.79
C PHE A 345 -30.80 -3.24 4.97
N VAL A 346 -30.28 -3.01 6.18
CA VAL A 346 -31.02 -3.14 7.45
C VAL A 346 -31.02 -1.79 8.17
N GLN A 347 -32.13 -1.44 8.82
CA GLN A 347 -32.23 -0.17 9.56
C GLN A 347 -31.43 -0.21 10.87
N PRO A 348 -30.82 0.94 11.27
CA PRO A 348 -30.24 1.06 12.59
C PRO A 348 -31.23 0.74 13.71
N GLY A 349 -30.81 -0.06 14.68
CA GLY A 349 -31.61 -0.54 15.82
C GLY A 349 -32.22 -1.92 15.60
N ASP A 350 -32.30 -2.41 14.37
CA ASP A 350 -32.82 -3.74 14.08
C ASP A 350 -31.79 -4.83 14.41
N SER A 351 -32.29 -6.02 14.71
CA SER A 351 -31.48 -7.23 14.82
C SER A 351 -31.36 -7.92 13.47
N MET A 352 -30.15 -8.34 13.11
CA MET A 352 -29.90 -9.12 11.89
C MET A 352 -29.08 -10.36 12.20
N LYS A 353 -29.32 -11.43 11.42
CA LYS A 353 -28.42 -12.58 11.41
C LYS A 353 -27.25 -12.31 10.49
N VAL A 354 -26.07 -12.71 10.92
CA VAL A 354 -24.83 -12.63 10.13
C VAL A 354 -24.10 -13.97 10.23
N GLY A 355 -23.56 -14.42 9.11
CA GLY A 355 -22.75 -15.62 9.03
C GLY A 355 -21.30 -15.27 8.74
N PHE A 356 -20.37 -15.89 9.44
CA PHE A 356 -18.94 -15.66 9.28
C PHE A 356 -18.30 -16.79 8.48
N ASP A 357 -17.67 -16.50 7.32
CA ASP A 357 -16.90 -17.51 6.59
C ASP A 357 -15.58 -17.80 7.28
N ILE A 358 -15.61 -18.71 8.24
CA ILE A 358 -14.43 -19.06 9.07
C ILE A 358 -13.30 -19.69 8.22
N ASN A 359 -13.56 -20.19 7.02
CA ASN A 359 -12.49 -20.65 6.14
C ASN A 359 -11.60 -19.51 5.66
N LYS A 360 -12.18 -18.32 5.53
CA LYS A 360 -11.49 -17.06 5.17
C LYS A 360 -10.91 -16.29 6.36
N ALA A 361 -11.26 -16.71 7.57
CA ALA A 361 -10.83 -16.03 8.79
C ALA A 361 -9.33 -16.19 9.05
N HIS A 362 -8.79 -15.24 9.83
CA HIS A 362 -7.41 -15.22 10.28
C HIS A 362 -7.35 -15.30 11.79
N PHE A 363 -6.26 -15.88 12.31
CA PHE A 363 -6.03 -15.97 13.74
C PHE A 363 -4.67 -15.37 14.09
N PHE A 364 -4.65 -14.57 15.16
CA PHE A 364 -3.43 -13.90 15.61
C PHE A 364 -3.21 -14.12 17.08
N ASP A 365 -1.94 -14.15 17.46
CA ASP A 365 -1.52 -14.19 18.86
C ASP A 365 -1.82 -12.84 19.55
N PRO A 366 -2.46 -12.81 20.72
CA PRO A 366 -2.88 -11.57 21.37
C PRO A 366 -1.73 -10.74 21.96
N GLU A 367 -0.54 -11.33 22.20
CA GLU A 367 0.61 -10.63 22.79
C GLU A 367 1.54 -10.08 21.70
N THR A 368 1.81 -10.88 20.67
CA THR A 368 2.75 -10.53 19.60
C THR A 368 2.05 -9.89 18.39
N GLU A 369 0.74 -10.02 18.31
CA GLU A 369 -0.08 -9.66 17.15
C GLU A 369 0.27 -10.40 15.85
N LEU A 370 1.15 -11.40 15.89
CA LEU A 370 1.58 -12.16 14.72
C LEU A 370 0.53 -13.21 14.31
N THR A 371 0.49 -13.51 13.02
CA THR A 371 -0.42 -14.52 12.47
C THR A 371 -0.13 -15.92 13.02
N LEU A 372 -1.19 -16.64 13.33
CA LEU A 372 -1.16 -18.06 13.69
C LEU A 372 -1.45 -18.98 12.50
N ASP A 373 -1.89 -18.43 11.38
CA ASP A 373 -2.17 -19.19 10.17
C ASP A 373 -0.88 -19.80 9.59
N GLU A 374 -0.98 -20.96 8.95
CA GLU A 374 0.07 -21.57 8.12
C GLU A 374 -0.39 -21.43 6.66
N TYR A 375 0.33 -20.67 5.84
CA TYR A 375 0.05 -20.41 4.44
C TYR A 375 0.90 -21.28 3.51
#